data_ca76aff0e621909856d5fcb81a194a39
#
_entry.id   ca76aff0e621909856d5fcb81a194a39
#
_cell.length_a   1.000
_cell.length_b   1.000
_cell.length_c   1.000
_cell.angle_alpha   90.00
_cell.angle_beta   90.00
_cell.angle_gamma   90.00
#
_symmetry.space_group_name_H-M   'P 1'
#
loop_
_entity.id
_entity.type
_entity.pdbx_description
1 polymer ?
#
loop_
_entity_poly.entity_id
_entity_poly.type
_entity_poly.pdbx_seq_one_letter_code
_entity_poly.pdbx_strand_id
1 'polypeptide(L)'
;KTKKNGHARRTSEQGAKFAPAPTATKDPNATQLSGHTAEVFVSAWNPSVPGMLASGAGDATVRIWDMMSPDEAPAVCKHLPPTQAKNVSSVEWNSDGTLLASGSHDGILRLWTPQGDLHLVMSMHQGPIFGVHWNQKGTMLLTGGADGTAIVWDVGSGRTRQQISLHSNNVMDVQWLTGRSFEHVAHPNQALADALFATCSADATVHLCKLGEAKPIKTFAQHTDEVNAIRFDPSQTLLASASDDATV
;
A
#
# COMPACT_ATOMS: atom_id res chain seq x y z
N LYS A 1 42.97 -28.02 -50.95
CA LYS A 1 41.51 -28.25 -51.04
C LYS A 1 40.91 -28.20 -49.66
N THR A 2 40.46 -27.03 -49.25
CA THR A 2 39.82 -26.75 -47.94
C THR A 2 38.35 -26.36 -48.18
N LYS A 3 37.45 -27.21 -47.72
CA LYS A 3 36.00 -26.92 -47.73
C LYS A 3 35.64 -26.02 -46.54
N LYS A 4 35.10 -24.82 -46.79
CA LYS A 4 34.45 -23.98 -45.85
C LYS A 4 33.00 -24.45 -45.68
N ASN A 5 32.62 -24.88 -44.49
CA ASN A 5 31.22 -25.09 -44.12
C ASN A 5 30.67 -23.77 -43.53
N GLY A 6 29.78 -23.15 -44.26
CA GLY A 6 29.00 -22.01 -43.78
C GLY A 6 27.80 -22.47 -42.94
N HIS A 7 27.75 -22.07 -41.68
CA HIS A 7 26.55 -22.20 -40.86
C HIS A 7 25.67 -20.97 -41.06
N ALA A 8 24.54 -21.15 -41.72
CA ALA A 8 23.50 -20.14 -41.82
C ALA A 8 22.76 -20.05 -40.48
N ARG A 9 22.90 -18.91 -39.81
CA ARG A 9 22.05 -18.53 -38.69
C ARG A 9 20.65 -18.25 -39.24
N ARG A 10 19.67 -19.06 -38.85
CA ARG A 10 18.25 -18.74 -38.99
C ARG A 10 17.85 -17.79 -37.88
N THR A 11 17.69 -16.54 -38.19
CA THR A 11 16.94 -15.57 -37.34
C THR A 11 15.46 -15.74 -37.64
N SER A 12 14.73 -16.36 -36.72
CA SER A 12 13.27 -16.35 -36.72
C SER A 12 12.79 -15.39 -35.64
N GLU A 13 12.83 -14.11 -35.93
CA GLU A 13 12.01 -13.13 -35.20
C GLU A 13 10.58 -13.21 -35.74
N GLN A 14 9.77 -14.06 -35.14
CA GLN A 14 8.33 -13.92 -35.26
C GLN A 14 7.90 -12.89 -34.20
N GLY A 15 7.92 -11.63 -34.58
CA GLY A 15 7.29 -10.57 -33.83
C GLY A 15 5.79 -10.87 -33.64
N ALA A 16 5.37 -11.17 -32.42
CA ALA A 16 3.97 -11.25 -32.08
C ALA A 16 3.33 -9.88 -32.41
N LYS A 17 2.52 -9.83 -33.46
CA LYS A 17 1.69 -8.66 -33.76
C LYS A 17 0.62 -8.59 -32.70
N PHE A 18 0.83 -7.74 -31.70
CA PHE A 18 -0.27 -7.35 -30.81
C PHE A 18 -1.37 -6.72 -31.66
N ALA A 19 -2.60 -7.21 -31.48
CA ALA A 19 -3.75 -6.56 -32.08
C ALA A 19 -3.79 -5.10 -31.59
N PRO A 20 -4.18 -4.14 -32.43
CA PRO A 20 -4.33 -2.75 -32.00
C PRO A 20 -5.30 -2.72 -30.82
N ALA A 21 -4.94 -2.00 -29.75
CA ALA A 21 -5.80 -1.82 -28.61
C ALA A 21 -7.17 -1.30 -29.07
N PRO A 22 -8.29 -1.79 -28.54
CA PRO A 22 -9.61 -1.29 -28.89
C PRO A 22 -9.63 0.22 -28.63
N THR A 23 -10.19 0.97 -29.55
CA THR A 23 -10.38 2.43 -29.39
C THR A 23 -11.17 2.66 -28.12
N ALA A 24 -10.57 3.38 -27.15
CA ALA A 24 -11.22 3.70 -25.89
C ALA A 24 -12.49 4.53 -26.19
N THR A 25 -13.65 3.93 -25.99
CA THR A 25 -14.94 4.64 -26.01
C THR A 25 -15.23 5.13 -24.60
N LYS A 26 -15.60 6.40 -24.45
CA LYS A 26 -16.10 6.89 -23.17
C LYS A 26 -17.38 6.14 -22.84
N ASP A 27 -17.38 5.42 -21.70
CA ASP A 27 -18.60 4.81 -21.18
C ASP A 27 -19.53 5.94 -20.70
N PRO A 28 -20.76 6.07 -21.24
CA PRO A 28 -21.69 7.10 -20.81
C PRO A 28 -22.16 6.94 -19.36
N ASN A 29 -21.95 5.76 -18.77
CA ASN A 29 -22.28 5.49 -17.37
C ASN A 29 -21.10 5.70 -16.40
N ALA A 30 -19.92 6.07 -16.92
CA ALA A 30 -18.76 6.35 -16.08
C ALA A 30 -18.88 7.72 -15.42
N THR A 31 -18.80 7.78 -14.09
CA THR A 31 -18.77 9.03 -13.34
C THR A 31 -17.32 9.51 -13.23
N GLN A 32 -17.02 10.69 -13.72
CA GLN A 32 -15.73 11.33 -13.58
C GLN A 32 -15.72 12.26 -12.37
N LEU A 33 -14.86 11.98 -11.39
CA LEU A 33 -14.64 12.83 -10.22
C LEU A 33 -13.54 13.84 -10.54
N SER A 34 -13.86 15.12 -10.53
CA SER A 34 -12.93 16.20 -10.86
C SER A 34 -12.63 17.06 -9.64
N GLY A 35 -11.37 17.46 -9.47
CA GLY A 35 -11.00 18.34 -8.36
C GLY A 35 -9.52 18.28 -7.99
N HIS A 36 -8.85 17.12 -8.07
CA HIS A 36 -7.39 17.05 -7.92
C HIS A 36 -6.70 17.88 -9.01
N THR A 37 -5.58 18.50 -8.65
CA THR A 37 -4.78 19.35 -9.56
C THR A 37 -3.45 18.72 -9.97
N ALA A 38 -3.21 17.47 -9.55
CA ALA A 38 -2.09 16.62 -9.94
C ALA A 38 -2.53 15.16 -10.03
N GLU A 39 -1.62 14.26 -10.38
CA GLU A 39 -1.87 12.83 -10.55
C GLU A 39 -2.47 12.22 -9.29
N VAL A 40 -3.49 11.39 -9.45
CA VAL A 40 -4.11 10.60 -8.39
C VAL A 40 -3.41 9.25 -8.33
N PHE A 41 -2.78 8.94 -7.20
CA PHE A 41 -1.97 7.73 -7.04
C PHE A 41 -2.73 6.58 -6.38
N VAL A 42 -3.71 6.90 -5.54
CA VAL A 42 -4.36 5.91 -4.69
C VAL A 42 -5.81 6.26 -4.46
N SER A 43 -6.64 5.24 -4.31
CA SER A 43 -8.04 5.38 -3.89
C SER A 43 -8.46 4.22 -2.99
N ALA A 44 -9.39 4.48 -2.08
CA ALA A 44 -9.92 3.49 -1.16
C ALA A 44 -11.41 3.73 -0.89
N TRP A 45 -12.22 2.69 -1.05
CA TRP A 45 -13.63 2.73 -0.63
C TRP A 45 -13.74 2.62 0.88
N ASN A 46 -14.68 3.36 1.46
CA ASN A 46 -15.04 3.20 2.86
C ASN A 46 -15.78 1.86 3.04
N PRO A 47 -15.33 0.98 3.96
CA PRO A 47 -15.91 -0.35 4.10
C PRO A 47 -17.30 -0.35 4.76
N SER A 48 -17.67 0.72 5.43
CA SER A 48 -18.90 0.80 6.24
C SER A 48 -19.91 1.82 5.72
N VAL A 49 -19.46 2.83 4.97
CA VAL A 49 -20.33 3.85 4.37
C VAL A 49 -20.41 3.63 2.86
N PRO A 50 -21.53 3.09 2.34
CA PRO A 50 -21.70 2.86 0.92
C PRO A 50 -21.55 4.15 0.11
N GLY A 51 -20.83 4.07 -1.01
CA GLY A 51 -20.62 5.21 -1.90
C GLY A 51 -19.57 6.21 -1.45
N MET A 52 -18.95 6.05 -0.29
CA MET A 52 -17.87 6.94 0.17
C MET A 52 -16.51 6.45 -0.35
N LEU A 53 -15.82 7.30 -1.12
CA LEU A 53 -14.50 7.03 -1.71
C LEU A 53 -13.48 8.06 -1.24
N ALA A 54 -12.30 7.61 -0.86
CA ALA A 54 -11.15 8.50 -0.65
C ALA A 54 -10.17 8.38 -1.83
N SER A 55 -9.51 9.50 -2.17
CA SER A 55 -8.42 9.53 -3.17
C SER A 55 -7.26 10.40 -2.69
N GLY A 56 -6.02 9.93 -2.93
CA GLY A 56 -4.78 10.63 -2.59
C GLY A 56 -3.99 11.00 -3.85
N ALA A 57 -3.46 12.22 -3.88
CA ALA A 57 -2.85 12.77 -5.08
C ALA A 57 -1.53 13.53 -4.83
N GLY A 58 -0.84 13.85 -5.95
CA GLY A 58 0.36 14.67 -5.98
C GLY A 58 0.15 16.15 -5.61
N ASP A 59 -1.10 16.59 -5.51
CA ASP A 59 -1.45 17.94 -5.08
C ASP A 59 -1.41 18.14 -3.55
N ALA A 60 -0.90 17.17 -2.83
CA ALA A 60 -0.83 17.12 -1.36
C ALA A 60 -2.21 17.12 -0.67
N THR A 61 -3.21 16.61 -1.35
CA THR A 61 -4.55 16.47 -0.76
C THR A 61 -5.04 15.04 -0.80
N VAL A 62 -5.84 14.69 0.21
CA VAL A 62 -6.79 13.61 0.11
C VAL A 62 -8.17 14.22 -0.11
N ARG A 63 -8.97 13.63 -0.98
CA ARG A 63 -10.35 14.01 -1.18
C ARG A 63 -11.26 12.86 -0.80
N ILE A 64 -12.35 13.18 -0.09
CA ILE A 64 -13.38 12.23 0.28
C ILE A 64 -14.65 12.61 -0.49
N TRP A 65 -15.10 11.67 -1.31
CA TRP A 65 -16.21 11.82 -2.25
C TRP A 65 -17.42 11.05 -1.74
N ASP A 66 -18.59 11.65 -1.85
CA ASP A 66 -19.86 10.95 -1.67
C ASP A 66 -20.47 10.67 -3.05
N MET A 67 -20.45 9.39 -3.45
CA MET A 67 -21.01 8.96 -4.73
C MET A 67 -22.54 8.91 -4.72
N MET A 68 -23.17 9.02 -3.55
CA MET A 68 -24.64 9.15 -3.44
C MET A 68 -25.08 10.60 -3.68
N SER A 69 -24.16 11.56 -3.53
CA SER A 69 -24.36 12.99 -3.77
C SER A 69 -23.22 13.55 -4.64
N PRO A 70 -23.06 13.06 -5.90
CA PRO A 70 -21.87 13.34 -6.72
C PRO A 70 -21.74 14.83 -7.14
N ASP A 71 -22.80 15.60 -7.03
CA ASP A 71 -22.81 17.03 -7.30
C ASP A 71 -22.31 17.88 -6.12
N GLU A 72 -22.17 17.29 -4.94
CA GLU A 72 -21.60 17.96 -3.78
C GLU A 72 -20.07 18.00 -3.86
N ALA A 73 -19.51 19.11 -3.34
CA ALA A 73 -18.06 19.25 -3.31
C ALA A 73 -17.45 18.22 -2.32
N PRO A 74 -16.37 17.52 -2.70
CA PRO A 74 -15.71 16.58 -1.79
C PRO A 74 -15.11 17.28 -0.57
N ALA A 75 -15.04 16.57 0.54
CA ALA A 75 -14.22 17.01 1.66
C ALA A 75 -12.73 16.98 1.25
N VAL A 76 -11.99 18.04 1.60
CA VAL A 76 -10.58 18.21 1.19
C VAL A 76 -9.67 18.21 2.40
N CYS A 77 -8.95 17.11 2.58
CA CYS A 77 -7.94 16.93 3.62
C CYS A 77 -6.59 17.46 3.12
N LYS A 78 -6.12 18.56 3.65
CA LYS A 78 -4.88 19.21 3.20
C LYS A 78 -3.71 18.83 4.08
N HIS A 79 -2.63 18.34 3.47
CA HIS A 79 -1.36 18.11 4.14
C HIS A 79 -0.60 19.44 4.27
N LEU A 80 -0.68 20.06 5.44
CA LEU A 80 -0.02 21.34 5.75
C LEU A 80 1.12 21.12 6.74
N PRO A 81 2.20 21.93 6.66
CA PRO A 81 2.53 22.96 5.68
C PRO A 81 2.86 22.38 4.31
N PRO A 82 2.70 23.14 3.22
CA PRO A 82 3.06 22.71 1.88
C PRO A 82 4.58 22.57 1.79
N THR A 83 5.07 21.35 1.90
CA THR A 83 6.48 20.98 1.69
C THR A 83 6.72 20.70 0.20
N GLN A 84 7.98 20.58 -0.23
CA GLN A 84 8.30 20.23 -1.61
C GLN A 84 7.91 18.77 -1.94
N ALA A 85 7.94 17.87 -0.94
CA ALA A 85 7.51 16.50 -1.06
C ALA A 85 6.03 16.40 -0.65
N LYS A 86 5.12 16.32 -1.61
CA LYS A 86 3.69 16.53 -1.37
C LYS A 86 2.81 15.32 -1.66
N ASN A 87 3.31 14.34 -2.42
CA ASN A 87 2.49 13.25 -2.90
C ASN A 87 1.88 12.46 -1.74
N VAL A 88 0.57 12.26 -1.79
CA VAL A 88 -0.12 11.30 -0.95
C VAL A 88 -0.04 9.95 -1.65
N SER A 89 0.77 9.05 -1.11
CA SER A 89 1.13 7.77 -1.72
C SER A 89 0.25 6.61 -1.27
N SER A 90 -0.38 6.73 -0.10
CA SER A 90 -1.22 5.67 0.44
C SER A 90 -2.39 6.24 1.22
N VAL A 91 -3.58 5.63 1.05
CA VAL A 91 -4.78 5.91 1.85
C VAL A 91 -5.49 4.61 2.17
N GLU A 92 -5.98 4.49 3.40
CA GLU A 92 -6.75 3.33 3.83
C GLU A 92 -7.74 3.72 4.94
N TRP A 93 -8.97 3.23 4.82
CA TRP A 93 -9.98 3.34 5.87
C TRP A 93 -9.77 2.25 6.94
N ASN A 94 -10.04 2.57 8.20
CA ASN A 94 -10.16 1.53 9.22
C ASN A 94 -11.43 0.68 9.00
N SER A 95 -11.50 -0.46 9.66
CA SER A 95 -12.53 -1.48 9.40
C SER A 95 -13.97 -1.02 9.65
N ASP A 96 -14.18 -0.04 10.54
CA ASP A 96 -15.49 0.54 10.84
C ASP A 96 -15.81 1.80 10.01
N GLY A 97 -14.87 2.26 9.16
CA GLY A 97 -15.05 3.40 8.27
C GLY A 97 -15.07 4.76 8.97
N THR A 98 -14.70 4.84 10.24
CA THR A 98 -14.75 6.08 11.03
C THR A 98 -13.49 6.95 10.89
N LEU A 99 -12.36 6.35 10.48
CA LEU A 99 -11.09 7.04 10.28
C LEU A 99 -10.42 6.63 8.97
N LEU A 100 -9.89 7.62 8.26
CA LEU A 100 -9.05 7.45 7.08
C LEU A 100 -7.60 7.74 7.45
N ALA A 101 -6.69 6.82 7.17
CA ALA A 101 -5.26 7.04 7.26
C ALA A 101 -4.69 7.50 5.91
N SER A 102 -3.74 8.42 5.93
CA SER A 102 -2.99 8.84 4.74
C SER A 102 -1.50 8.92 5.02
N GLY A 103 -0.70 8.24 4.21
CA GLY A 103 0.75 8.33 4.15
C GLY A 103 1.20 9.25 3.03
N SER A 104 2.20 10.07 3.28
CA SER A 104 2.68 11.06 2.33
C SER A 104 4.21 11.07 2.21
N HIS A 105 4.69 11.63 1.11
CA HIS A 105 6.12 11.84 0.86
C HIS A 105 6.77 12.82 1.84
N ASP A 106 6.00 13.54 2.65
CA ASP A 106 6.54 14.35 3.76
C ASP A 106 6.94 13.53 4.99
N GLY A 107 6.76 12.20 4.96
CA GLY A 107 7.09 11.29 6.06
C GLY A 107 6.08 11.32 7.21
N ILE A 108 4.94 11.96 7.02
CA ILE A 108 3.94 12.13 8.07
C ILE A 108 2.69 11.30 7.76
N LEU A 109 2.29 10.50 8.73
CA LEU A 109 1.03 9.78 8.75
C LEU A 109 -0.05 10.66 9.38
N ARG A 110 -1.19 10.81 8.71
CA ARG A 110 -2.32 11.60 9.18
C ARG A 110 -3.60 10.78 9.21
N LEU A 111 -4.42 11.03 10.21
CA LEU A 111 -5.76 10.46 10.32
C LEU A 111 -6.81 11.55 10.15
N TRP A 112 -7.88 11.20 9.44
CA TRP A 112 -8.96 12.11 9.07
C TRP A 112 -10.30 11.50 9.42
N THR A 113 -11.27 12.33 9.78
CA THR A 113 -12.66 11.93 9.85
C THR A 113 -13.27 11.81 8.45
N PRO A 114 -14.42 11.13 8.28
CA PRO A 114 -15.14 11.11 7.00
C PRO A 114 -15.55 12.50 6.48
N GLN A 115 -15.64 13.48 7.36
CA GLN A 115 -15.93 14.88 7.03
C GLN A 115 -14.70 15.67 6.55
N GLY A 116 -13.51 15.05 6.62
CA GLY A 116 -12.25 15.65 6.20
C GLY A 116 -11.53 16.44 7.30
N ASP A 117 -11.98 16.34 8.54
CA ASP A 117 -11.32 16.99 9.68
C ASP A 117 -10.07 16.19 10.09
N LEU A 118 -8.99 16.90 10.39
CA LEU A 118 -7.75 16.28 10.87
C LEU A 118 -7.96 15.76 12.30
N HIS A 119 -7.85 14.45 12.47
CA HIS A 119 -8.01 13.79 13.77
C HIS A 119 -6.68 13.62 14.50
N LEU A 120 -5.62 13.17 13.80
CA LEU A 120 -4.32 12.87 14.41
C LEU A 120 -3.18 13.03 13.42
N VAL A 121 -2.00 13.43 13.93
CA VAL A 121 -0.75 13.52 13.18
C VAL A 121 0.31 12.67 13.88
N MET A 122 0.97 11.80 13.13
CA MET A 122 2.05 10.93 13.62
C MET A 122 3.27 11.08 12.72
N SER A 123 4.40 11.49 13.31
CA SER A 123 5.63 11.81 12.59
C SER A 123 6.81 11.10 13.23
N MET A 124 7.46 10.22 12.47
CA MET A 124 8.68 9.53 12.88
C MET A 124 9.52 9.06 11.68
N HIS A 125 8.87 8.78 10.52
CA HIS A 125 9.61 8.46 9.31
C HIS A 125 10.51 9.61 8.87
N GLN A 126 11.72 9.28 8.39
CA GLN A 126 12.70 10.24 7.91
C GLN A 126 12.64 10.44 6.39
N GLY A 127 11.62 9.90 5.73
CA GLY A 127 11.39 9.99 4.30
C GLY A 127 9.96 9.62 3.92
N PRO A 128 9.65 9.60 2.61
CA PRO A 128 8.35 9.20 2.08
C PRO A 128 7.77 7.94 2.72
N ILE A 129 6.49 7.97 3.06
CA ILE A 129 5.72 6.77 3.43
C ILE A 129 5.14 6.20 2.15
N PHE A 130 5.35 4.91 1.88
CA PHE A 130 4.83 4.22 0.70
C PHE A 130 3.64 3.31 1.03
N GLY A 131 3.70 2.58 2.13
CA GLY A 131 2.63 1.68 2.58
C GLY A 131 2.01 2.12 3.89
N VAL A 132 0.69 2.03 3.99
CA VAL A 132 -0.10 2.23 5.21
C VAL A 132 -1.13 1.12 5.30
N HIS A 133 -1.22 0.44 6.43
CA HIS A 133 -2.19 -0.64 6.63
C HIS A 133 -2.74 -0.68 8.05
N TRP A 134 -4.07 -0.72 8.19
CA TRP A 134 -4.75 -0.87 9.46
C TRP A 134 -4.73 -2.33 9.93
N ASN A 135 -4.60 -2.55 11.25
CA ASN A 135 -4.95 -3.85 11.79
C ASN A 135 -6.48 -4.03 11.78
N GLN A 136 -6.95 -5.26 11.87
CA GLN A 136 -8.39 -5.57 11.78
C GLN A 136 -9.25 -4.83 12.81
N LYS A 137 -8.71 -4.56 14.00
CA LYS A 137 -9.45 -3.86 15.08
C LYS A 137 -9.51 -2.35 14.90
N GLY A 138 -8.79 -1.78 13.93
CA GLY A 138 -8.70 -0.33 13.76
C GLY A 138 -7.98 0.39 14.92
N THR A 139 -7.18 -0.33 15.70
CA THR A 139 -6.48 0.22 16.88
C THR A 139 -5.00 0.48 16.62
N MET A 140 -4.43 -0.14 15.60
CA MET A 140 -3.04 0.01 15.20
C MET A 140 -2.92 0.26 13.71
N LEU A 141 -1.89 1.02 13.34
CA LEU A 141 -1.45 1.22 11.97
C LEU A 141 -0.03 0.67 11.80
N LEU A 142 0.24 0.16 10.63
CA LEU A 142 1.57 -0.23 10.17
C LEU A 142 1.91 0.65 8.97
N THR A 143 3.10 1.24 8.99
CA THR A 143 3.61 2.04 7.88
C THR A 143 4.96 1.56 7.43
N GLY A 144 5.25 1.68 6.13
CA GLY A 144 6.56 1.42 5.54
C GLY A 144 7.05 2.66 4.79
N GLY A 145 8.33 2.97 4.91
CA GLY A 145 8.89 4.20 4.37
C GLY A 145 10.22 4.07 3.65
N ALA A 146 10.59 5.15 2.96
CA ALA A 146 11.85 5.29 2.24
C ALA A 146 13.09 5.26 3.13
N ASP A 147 12.91 5.42 4.43
CA ASP A 147 13.98 5.31 5.44
C ASP A 147 14.36 3.86 5.78
N GLY A 148 13.80 2.87 5.07
CA GLY A 148 14.04 1.44 5.29
C GLY A 148 13.37 0.91 6.54
N THR A 149 12.48 1.69 7.17
CA THR A 149 11.81 1.29 8.40
C THR A 149 10.34 0.95 8.18
N ALA A 150 9.85 0.00 8.98
CA ALA A 150 8.43 -0.20 9.20
C ALA A 150 8.09 0.22 10.64
N ILE A 151 6.98 0.94 10.82
CA ILE A 151 6.57 1.47 12.11
C ILE A 151 5.15 1.02 12.44
N VAL A 152 4.99 0.46 13.64
CA VAL A 152 3.67 0.17 14.21
C VAL A 152 3.28 1.31 15.14
N TRP A 153 2.09 1.85 14.93
CA TRP A 153 1.52 2.96 15.68
C TRP A 153 0.34 2.48 16.51
N ASP A 154 0.24 2.99 17.72
CA ASP A 154 -0.96 2.89 18.55
C ASP A 154 -1.84 4.11 18.30
N VAL A 155 -3.01 3.91 17.73
CA VAL A 155 -3.90 5.00 17.30
C VAL A 155 -4.51 5.74 18.51
N GLY A 156 -4.83 5.01 19.58
CA GLY A 156 -5.45 5.61 20.75
C GLY A 156 -4.53 6.60 21.48
N SER A 157 -3.23 6.32 21.50
CA SER A 157 -2.23 7.22 22.13
C SER A 157 -1.51 8.13 21.13
N GLY A 158 -1.61 7.86 19.83
CA GLY A 158 -0.84 8.55 18.78
C GLY A 158 0.67 8.29 18.83
N ARG A 159 1.10 7.24 19.54
CA ARG A 159 2.53 6.96 19.75
C ARG A 159 3.00 5.76 18.94
N THR A 160 4.29 5.75 18.66
CA THR A 160 4.97 4.57 18.11
C THR A 160 4.96 3.44 19.13
N ARG A 161 4.47 2.28 18.73
CA ARG A 161 4.51 1.05 19.51
C ARG A 161 5.76 0.23 19.22
N GLN A 162 6.19 0.20 17.96
CA GLN A 162 7.41 -0.47 17.54
C GLN A 162 7.94 0.15 16.26
N GLN A 163 9.25 0.30 16.16
CA GLN A 163 9.96 0.62 14.93
C GLN A 163 10.87 -0.54 14.56
N ILE A 164 10.88 -0.92 13.30
CA ILE A 164 11.62 -2.06 12.77
C ILE A 164 12.49 -1.58 11.63
N SER A 165 13.80 -1.77 11.77
CA SER A 165 14.81 -1.36 10.79
C SER A 165 15.54 -2.63 10.32
N LEU A 166 14.87 -3.45 9.52
CA LEU A 166 15.38 -4.72 9.00
C LEU A 166 15.79 -4.65 7.54
N HIS A 167 15.21 -3.71 6.81
CA HIS A 167 15.48 -3.52 5.40
C HIS A 167 16.66 -2.57 5.17
N SER A 168 17.46 -2.85 4.14
CA SER A 168 18.58 -2.01 3.73
C SER A 168 18.21 -0.96 2.70
N ASN A 169 16.96 -0.97 2.20
CA ASN A 169 16.41 -0.04 1.22
C ASN A 169 14.94 0.28 1.56
N ASN A 170 14.26 1.06 0.74
CA ASN A 170 12.89 1.49 0.91
C ASN A 170 11.94 0.33 1.25
N VAL A 171 11.10 0.49 2.27
CA VAL A 171 9.96 -0.42 2.51
C VAL A 171 8.83 0.02 1.61
N MET A 172 8.53 -0.78 0.58
CA MET A 172 7.60 -0.44 -0.49
C MET A 172 6.14 -0.71 -0.11
N ASP A 173 5.89 -1.81 0.59
CA ASP A 173 4.55 -2.19 1.03
C ASP A 173 4.59 -2.91 2.37
N VAL A 174 3.48 -2.84 3.09
CA VAL A 174 3.30 -3.47 4.40
C VAL A 174 1.89 -4.04 4.52
N GLN A 175 1.74 -5.15 5.24
CA GLN A 175 0.41 -5.73 5.45
C GLN A 175 0.31 -6.46 6.79
N TRP A 176 -0.78 -6.22 7.54
CA TRP A 176 -1.14 -7.03 8.69
C TRP A 176 -1.68 -8.39 8.24
N LEU A 177 -1.33 -9.44 8.98
CA LEU A 177 -2.03 -10.70 8.91
C LEU A 177 -3.32 -10.57 9.74
N THR A 178 -4.46 -10.53 9.06
CA THR A 178 -5.78 -10.37 9.70
C THR A 178 -6.39 -11.72 10.03
N GLY A 179 -6.65 -11.98 11.31
CA GLY A 179 -6.92 -13.32 11.84
C GLY A 179 -8.25 -14.01 11.51
N ARG A 180 -8.88 -13.75 10.37
CA ARG A 180 -10.11 -14.47 10.00
C ARG A 180 -9.91 -15.97 9.72
N SER A 181 -8.68 -16.41 9.42
CA SER A 181 -8.39 -17.79 9.02
C SER A 181 -8.06 -18.73 10.17
N PHE A 182 -7.81 -18.21 11.37
CA PHE A 182 -7.47 -19.04 12.51
C PHE A 182 -8.69 -19.62 13.24
N GLU A 183 -9.91 -19.32 12.80
CA GLU A 183 -11.15 -19.92 13.34
C GLU A 183 -11.23 -21.45 13.12
N HIS A 184 -10.52 -21.97 12.12
CA HIS A 184 -10.48 -23.42 11.82
C HIS A 184 -9.19 -24.13 12.29
N VAL A 185 -8.17 -23.39 12.69
CA VAL A 185 -7.01 -23.94 13.37
C VAL A 185 -7.15 -23.52 14.81
N ALA A 186 -7.49 -24.45 15.68
CA ALA A 186 -7.59 -24.24 17.12
C ALA A 186 -6.22 -23.85 17.72
N HIS A 187 -5.73 -22.64 17.38
CA HIS A 187 -4.64 -22.02 18.11
C HIS A 187 -5.22 -21.32 19.35
N PRO A 188 -4.76 -21.68 20.54
CA PRO A 188 -5.31 -21.17 21.80
C PRO A 188 -5.06 -19.69 22.06
N ASN A 189 -4.56 -18.92 21.07
CA ASN A 189 -4.23 -17.51 21.23
C ASN A 189 -4.72 -16.67 20.03
N GLN A 190 -5.96 -16.23 20.09
CA GLN A 190 -6.53 -15.18 19.24
C GLN A 190 -5.73 -13.85 19.31
N ALA A 191 -4.89 -13.69 20.33
CA ALA A 191 -3.94 -12.59 20.50
C ALA A 191 -2.79 -12.59 19.46
N LEU A 192 -2.55 -13.70 18.74
CA LEU A 192 -1.50 -13.78 17.71
C LEU A 192 -1.94 -13.18 16.36
N ALA A 193 -3.22 -13.15 16.07
CA ALA A 193 -3.74 -12.67 14.80
C ALA A 193 -3.48 -11.17 14.55
N ASP A 194 -3.49 -10.36 15.60
CA ASP A 194 -3.17 -8.91 15.51
C ASP A 194 -1.67 -8.62 15.77
N ALA A 195 -0.85 -9.65 15.80
CA ALA A 195 0.57 -9.52 16.13
C ALA A 195 1.51 -9.80 14.95
N LEU A 196 1.00 -10.40 13.87
CA LEU A 196 1.81 -10.75 12.71
C LEU A 196 1.57 -9.77 11.56
N PHE A 197 2.65 -9.42 10.87
CA PHE A 197 2.62 -8.56 9.70
C PHE A 197 3.79 -8.88 8.77
N ALA A 198 3.65 -8.52 7.52
CA ALA A 198 4.69 -8.64 6.51
C ALA A 198 5.12 -7.26 6.00
N THR A 199 6.37 -7.16 5.58
CA THR A 199 6.97 -5.99 4.94
C THR A 199 7.73 -6.43 3.71
N CYS A 200 7.73 -5.65 2.63
CA CYS A 200 8.56 -5.88 1.47
C CYS A 200 9.35 -4.62 1.09
N SER A 201 10.46 -4.84 0.39
CA SER A 201 11.42 -3.77 0.18
C SER A 201 12.10 -3.80 -1.20
N ALA A 202 12.60 -2.64 -1.59
CA ALA A 202 13.52 -2.46 -2.68
C ALA A 202 14.89 -3.15 -2.45
N ASP A 203 15.12 -3.79 -1.30
CA ASP A 203 16.26 -4.67 -1.06
C ASP A 203 16.04 -6.12 -1.54
N ALA A 204 14.98 -6.37 -2.31
CA ALA A 204 14.58 -7.66 -2.86
C ALA A 204 14.13 -8.68 -1.79
N THR A 205 13.85 -8.27 -0.56
CA THR A 205 13.44 -9.16 0.52
C THR A 205 12.01 -8.89 1.01
N VAL A 206 11.39 -9.94 1.55
CA VAL A 206 10.13 -9.87 2.28
C VAL A 206 10.35 -10.43 3.69
N HIS A 207 9.91 -9.70 4.71
CA HIS A 207 9.99 -10.14 6.09
C HIS A 207 8.59 -10.43 6.65
N LEU A 208 8.45 -11.57 7.31
CA LEU A 208 7.32 -11.86 8.19
C LEU A 208 7.75 -11.54 9.63
N CYS A 209 7.06 -10.61 10.24
CA CYS A 209 7.41 -10.05 11.54
C CYS A 209 6.30 -10.31 12.58
N LYS A 210 6.67 -10.19 13.85
CA LYS A 210 5.73 -10.25 14.97
C LYS A 210 5.91 -9.04 15.87
N LEU A 211 4.79 -8.44 16.24
CA LEU A 211 4.77 -7.32 17.17
C LEU A 211 5.44 -7.71 18.51
N GLY A 212 6.35 -6.85 18.98
CA GLY A 212 7.13 -7.07 20.18
C GLY A 212 8.43 -7.84 19.95
N GLU A 213 8.70 -8.36 18.75
CA GLU A 213 9.96 -9.04 18.42
C GLU A 213 10.83 -8.15 17.51
N ALA A 214 12.14 -8.10 17.82
CA ALA A 214 13.09 -7.27 17.07
C ALA A 214 13.60 -7.95 15.79
N LYS A 215 13.40 -9.26 15.65
CA LYS A 215 13.84 -10.05 14.50
C LYS A 215 12.64 -10.58 13.72
N PRO A 216 12.75 -10.74 12.40
CA PRO A 216 11.70 -11.36 11.63
C PRO A 216 11.56 -12.84 12.00
N ILE A 217 10.33 -13.36 11.99
CA ILE A 217 10.04 -14.78 12.11
C ILE A 217 10.62 -15.54 10.91
N LYS A 218 10.48 -14.91 9.73
CA LYS A 218 10.94 -15.46 8.46
C LYS A 218 11.35 -14.36 7.50
N THR A 219 12.42 -14.62 6.75
CA THR A 219 12.87 -13.79 5.63
C THR A 219 12.76 -14.60 4.35
N PHE A 220 12.16 -14.00 3.33
CA PHE A 220 12.11 -14.53 1.98
C PHE A 220 13.03 -13.65 1.11
N ALA A 221 14.00 -14.27 0.42
CA ALA A 221 15.02 -13.60 -0.37
C ALA A 221 15.21 -14.30 -1.73
N GLN A 222 14.08 -14.66 -2.35
CA GLN A 222 14.07 -15.32 -3.67
C GLN A 222 14.04 -14.32 -4.83
N HIS A 223 13.48 -13.11 -4.60
CA HIS A 223 13.49 -12.07 -5.61
C HIS A 223 14.90 -11.53 -5.87
N THR A 224 15.14 -11.10 -7.10
CA THR A 224 16.44 -10.56 -7.53
C THR A 224 16.41 -9.06 -7.79
N ASP A 225 15.23 -8.42 -7.64
CA ASP A 225 15.01 -6.99 -7.79
C ASP A 225 13.95 -6.51 -6.80
N GLU A 226 13.63 -5.21 -6.80
CA GLU A 226 12.72 -4.57 -5.88
C GLU A 226 11.38 -5.30 -5.74
N VAL A 227 10.93 -5.52 -4.51
CA VAL A 227 9.60 -6.08 -4.21
C VAL A 227 8.64 -4.93 -3.92
N ASN A 228 7.71 -4.70 -4.84
CA ASN A 228 6.84 -3.53 -4.84
C ASN A 228 5.53 -3.73 -4.06
N ALA A 229 5.05 -4.96 -3.97
CA ALA A 229 3.77 -5.24 -3.32
C ALA A 229 3.74 -6.62 -2.67
N ILE A 230 3.00 -6.72 -1.58
CA ILE A 230 2.69 -7.98 -0.90
C ILE A 230 1.20 -8.04 -0.60
N ARG A 231 0.62 -9.24 -0.72
CA ARG A 231 -0.80 -9.47 -0.37
C ARG A 231 -0.95 -10.85 0.25
N PHE A 232 -1.62 -10.89 1.41
CA PHE A 232 -2.13 -12.15 1.93
C PHE A 232 -3.38 -12.57 1.15
N ASP A 233 -3.52 -13.86 0.92
CA ASP A 233 -4.74 -14.42 0.35
C ASP A 233 -5.93 -14.24 1.32
N PRO A 234 -7.18 -14.34 0.85
CA PRO A 234 -8.36 -14.18 1.73
C PRO A 234 -8.40 -15.18 2.89
N SER A 235 -7.77 -16.35 2.75
CA SER A 235 -7.66 -17.35 3.83
C SER A 235 -6.51 -17.06 4.80
N GLN A 236 -5.65 -16.07 4.50
CA GLN A 236 -4.49 -15.68 5.29
C GLN A 236 -3.42 -16.79 5.47
N THR A 237 -3.42 -17.76 4.58
CA THR A 237 -2.49 -18.91 4.61
C THR A 237 -1.33 -18.75 3.64
N LEU A 238 -1.51 -17.91 2.61
CA LEU A 238 -0.52 -17.63 1.59
C LEU A 238 -0.18 -16.14 1.56
N LEU A 239 1.08 -15.84 1.29
CA LEU A 239 1.56 -14.49 1.02
C LEU A 239 2.11 -14.47 -0.41
N ALA A 240 1.57 -13.58 -1.24
CA ALA A 240 2.09 -13.28 -2.56
C ALA A 240 2.96 -12.02 -2.50
N SER A 241 4.04 -12.00 -3.28
CA SER A 241 4.89 -10.83 -3.49
C SER A 241 5.08 -10.58 -4.98
N ALA A 242 5.12 -9.32 -5.40
CA ALA A 242 5.33 -8.92 -6.79
C ALA A 242 6.57 -8.04 -6.91
N SER A 243 7.44 -8.32 -7.88
CA SER A 243 8.76 -7.72 -8.01
C SER A 243 9.05 -7.24 -9.43
N ASP A 244 9.98 -6.28 -9.53
CA ASP A 244 10.57 -5.80 -10.79
C ASP A 244 11.40 -6.88 -11.52
N ASP A 245 11.73 -8.00 -10.87
CA ASP A 245 12.32 -9.17 -11.51
C ASP A 245 11.35 -9.93 -12.44
N ALA A 246 10.15 -9.39 -12.65
CA ALA A 246 9.08 -9.93 -13.46
C ALA A 246 8.49 -11.26 -12.92
N THR A 247 8.60 -11.51 -11.62
CA THR A 247 8.03 -12.69 -10.95
C THR A 247 7.07 -12.33 -9.82
N VAL A 248 6.23 -13.30 -9.46
CA VAL A 248 5.32 -13.27 -8.32
C VAL A 248 5.59 -14.47 -7.43
#